data_933d813833bfc3dc7cfced4f58a64338
#
_entry.id   933d813833bfc3dc7cfced4f58a64338
#
_cell.length_a   1.000
_cell.length_b   1.000
_cell.length_c   1.000
_cell.angle_alpha   90.00
_cell.angle_beta   90.00
_cell.angle_gamma   90.00
#
_symmetry.space_group_name_H-M   'P 1'
#
loop_
_entity.id
_entity.type
_entity.pdbx_description
1 polymer ?
#
loop_
_entity_poly.entity_id
_entity_poly.type
_entity_poly.pdbx_seq_one_letter_code
_entity_poly.pdbx_strand_id
1 'polypeptide(L)'
;LYAEKIQKYAKKAGFDWDDVSGAYQKIAEETEELKTADDAHRVEEGGDLLFAVVNALRFYKVEPELALSEANKKFVRRFTAVENAVKASGKDMKDCSLDELDAIWNRVKQQEKQNDKQ
;
A
#
# COMPACT_ATOMS: atom_id res chain seq x y z
N LEU A 1 -8.56 -11.26 7.99
CA LEU A 1 -9.38 -10.53 7.02
C LEU A 1 -10.40 -11.44 6.36
N TYR A 2 -11.66 -11.01 6.31
CA TYR A 2 -12.73 -11.83 5.74
C TYR A 2 -12.53 -12.10 4.25
N ALA A 3 -12.03 -11.10 3.51
CA ALA A 3 -11.76 -11.24 2.08
C ALA A 3 -10.80 -12.41 1.79
N GLU A 4 -9.76 -12.56 2.58
CA GLU A 4 -8.82 -13.66 2.42
C GLU A 4 -9.51 -15.02 2.62
N LYS A 5 -10.37 -15.12 3.64
CA LYS A 5 -11.08 -16.36 3.93
C LYS A 5 -12.00 -16.80 2.80
N ILE A 6 -12.78 -15.85 2.24
CA ILE A 6 -13.70 -16.21 1.16
C ILE A 6 -12.96 -16.53 -0.13
N GLN A 7 -11.80 -15.91 -0.37
CA GLN A 7 -10.98 -16.24 -1.52
C GLN A 7 -10.41 -17.66 -1.42
N LYS A 8 -9.95 -18.06 -0.23
CA LYS A 8 -9.47 -19.42 0.01
C LYS A 8 -10.59 -20.44 -0.18
N TYR A 9 -11.79 -20.10 0.27
CA TYR A 9 -12.96 -20.96 0.08
C TYR A 9 -13.28 -21.13 -1.41
N ALA A 10 -13.26 -20.03 -2.17
CA ALA A 10 -13.52 -20.05 -3.61
C ALA A 10 -12.49 -20.93 -4.34
N LYS A 11 -11.21 -20.82 -3.95
CA LYS A 11 -10.15 -21.65 -4.52
C LYS A 11 -10.43 -23.14 -4.32
N LYS A 12 -10.83 -23.52 -3.11
CA LYS A 12 -11.16 -24.93 -2.81
C LYS A 12 -12.31 -25.45 -3.68
N ALA A 13 -13.22 -24.55 -4.07
CA ALA A 13 -14.34 -24.89 -4.96
C ALA A 13 -13.94 -24.91 -6.44
N GLY A 14 -12.68 -24.63 -6.75
CA GLY A 14 -12.18 -24.59 -8.13
C GLY A 14 -12.27 -23.24 -8.81
N PHE A 15 -12.65 -22.19 -8.08
CA PHE A 15 -12.82 -20.86 -8.64
C PHE A 15 -11.59 -19.98 -8.28
N ASP A 16 -10.54 -20.13 -9.07
CA ASP A 16 -9.29 -19.36 -8.88
C ASP A 16 -8.51 -19.33 -10.20
N TRP A 17 -7.54 -18.41 -10.29
CA TRP A 17 -6.59 -18.37 -11.39
C TRP A 17 -5.48 -19.41 -11.17
N ASP A 18 -4.90 -19.89 -12.26
CA ASP A 18 -3.79 -20.85 -12.20
C ASP A 18 -2.53 -20.25 -11.58
N ASP A 19 -2.29 -18.96 -11.80
CA ASP A 19 -1.13 -18.27 -11.24
C ASP A 19 -1.48 -16.81 -10.89
N VAL A 20 -0.49 -16.10 -10.32
CA VAL A 20 -0.68 -14.74 -9.82
C VAL A 20 -0.92 -13.70 -10.93
N SER A 21 -0.60 -14.02 -12.18
CA SER A 21 -0.76 -13.06 -13.28
C SER A 21 -2.22 -12.64 -13.45
N GLY A 22 -3.17 -13.56 -13.26
CA GLY A 22 -4.60 -13.22 -13.29
C GLY A 22 -5.00 -12.23 -12.22
N ALA A 23 -4.43 -12.36 -11.03
CA ALA A 23 -4.67 -11.43 -9.94
C ALA A 23 -4.14 -10.03 -10.25
N TYR A 24 -2.93 -9.93 -10.82
CA TYR A 24 -2.37 -8.64 -11.23
C TYR A 24 -3.18 -7.98 -12.34
N GLN A 25 -3.65 -8.77 -13.30
CA GLN A 25 -4.49 -8.26 -14.36
C GLN A 25 -5.77 -7.66 -13.80
N LYS A 26 -6.37 -8.32 -12.80
CA LYS A 26 -7.56 -7.82 -12.12
C LYS A 26 -7.29 -6.53 -11.37
N ILE A 27 -6.13 -6.38 -10.72
CA ILE A 27 -5.74 -5.13 -10.07
C ILE A 27 -5.71 -4.00 -11.09
N ALA A 28 -5.14 -4.22 -12.27
CA ALA A 28 -5.07 -3.21 -13.32
C ALA A 28 -6.49 -2.80 -13.78
N GLU A 29 -7.38 -3.77 -13.98
CA GLU A 29 -8.77 -3.51 -14.36
C GLU A 29 -9.50 -2.66 -13.30
N GLU A 30 -9.40 -3.07 -12.04
CA GLU A 30 -10.08 -2.39 -10.95
C GLU A 30 -9.51 -0.99 -10.69
N THR A 31 -8.23 -0.79 -10.95
CA THR A 31 -7.60 0.55 -10.89
C THR A 31 -8.28 1.48 -11.90
N GLU A 32 -8.46 1.04 -13.14
CA GLU A 32 -9.12 1.85 -14.17
C GLU A 32 -10.58 2.11 -13.82
N GLU A 33 -11.28 1.12 -13.30
CA GLU A 33 -12.68 1.29 -12.90
C GLU A 33 -12.83 2.31 -11.78
N LEU A 34 -11.91 2.30 -10.81
CA LEU A 34 -11.93 3.30 -9.73
C LEU A 34 -11.65 4.71 -10.29
N LYS A 35 -10.70 4.84 -11.21
CA LYS A 35 -10.34 6.14 -11.81
C LYS A 35 -11.51 6.76 -12.58
N THR A 36 -12.32 5.94 -13.23
CA THR A 36 -13.42 6.41 -14.08
C THR A 36 -14.79 6.40 -13.39
N ALA A 37 -14.84 5.91 -12.14
CA ALA A 37 -16.09 5.84 -11.38
C ALA A 37 -16.57 7.24 -10.98
N ASP A 38 -17.90 7.40 -10.92
CA ASP A 38 -18.50 8.59 -10.33
C ASP A 38 -18.51 8.45 -8.79
N ASP A 39 -18.87 9.53 -8.10
CA ASP A 39 -18.84 9.57 -6.63
C ASP A 39 -19.71 8.48 -5.98
N ALA A 40 -20.85 8.15 -6.59
CA ALA A 40 -21.77 7.16 -6.06
C ALA A 40 -21.21 5.73 -6.09
N HIS A 41 -20.24 5.45 -6.97
CA HIS A 41 -19.69 4.10 -7.18
C HIS A 41 -18.27 3.93 -6.63
N ARG A 42 -17.67 4.97 -6.05
CA ARG A 42 -16.26 4.89 -5.59
C ARG A 42 -16.05 3.93 -4.44
N VAL A 43 -17.01 3.78 -3.55
CA VAL A 43 -16.89 2.81 -2.45
C VAL A 43 -16.86 1.39 -3.02
N GLU A 44 -17.74 1.09 -3.95
CA GLU A 44 -17.79 -0.23 -4.61
C GLU A 44 -16.48 -0.51 -5.34
N GLU A 45 -16.04 0.42 -6.20
CA GLU A 45 -14.83 0.21 -7.01
C GLU A 45 -13.57 0.20 -6.14
N GLY A 46 -13.53 1.01 -5.08
CA GLY A 46 -12.43 0.97 -4.12
C GLY A 46 -12.36 -0.36 -3.40
N GLY A 47 -13.51 -0.91 -3.02
CA GLY A 47 -13.59 -2.23 -2.40
C GLY A 47 -13.12 -3.33 -3.34
N ASP A 48 -13.52 -3.26 -4.61
CA ASP A 48 -13.10 -4.23 -5.61
C ASP A 48 -11.59 -4.22 -5.82
N LEU A 49 -10.98 -3.02 -5.84
CA LEU A 49 -9.53 -2.90 -5.95
C LEU A 49 -8.83 -3.51 -4.73
N LEU A 50 -9.29 -3.19 -3.52
CA LEU A 50 -8.72 -3.77 -2.30
C LEU A 50 -8.83 -5.29 -2.31
N PHE A 51 -9.99 -5.80 -2.72
CA PHE A 51 -10.23 -7.24 -2.81
C PHE A 51 -9.24 -7.92 -3.78
N ALA A 52 -9.00 -7.29 -4.92
CA ALA A 52 -8.04 -7.79 -5.92
C ALA A 52 -6.60 -7.81 -5.36
N VAL A 53 -6.21 -6.77 -4.60
CA VAL A 53 -4.88 -6.72 -3.97
C VAL A 53 -4.73 -7.84 -2.94
N VAL A 54 -5.73 -8.05 -2.10
CA VAL A 54 -5.72 -9.15 -1.11
C VAL A 54 -5.52 -10.48 -1.82
N ASN A 55 -6.20 -10.67 -2.95
CA ASN A 55 -6.10 -11.91 -3.71
C ASN A 55 -4.68 -12.14 -4.27
N ALA A 56 -4.03 -11.09 -4.79
CA ALA A 56 -2.64 -11.21 -5.25
C ALA A 56 -1.70 -11.60 -4.10
N LEU A 57 -1.86 -11.00 -2.92
CA LEU A 57 -1.06 -11.33 -1.74
C LEU A 57 -1.23 -12.79 -1.32
N ARG A 58 -2.43 -13.33 -1.48
CA ARG A 58 -2.72 -14.73 -1.15
C ARG A 58 -1.84 -15.71 -1.95
N PHE A 59 -1.54 -15.39 -3.20
CA PHE A 59 -0.67 -16.24 -4.02
C PHE A 59 0.75 -16.36 -3.47
N TYR A 60 1.21 -15.35 -2.70
CA TYR A 60 2.53 -15.37 -2.06
C TYR A 60 2.45 -15.80 -0.59
N LYS A 61 1.28 -16.20 -0.12
CA LYS A 61 1.04 -16.55 1.29
C LYS A 61 1.35 -15.40 2.23
N VAL A 62 1.12 -14.16 1.76
CA VAL A 62 1.27 -12.95 2.55
C VAL A 62 -0.06 -12.63 3.21
N GLU A 63 -0.04 -12.49 4.53
CA GLU A 63 -1.23 -12.13 5.30
C GLU A 63 -1.46 -10.62 5.17
N PRO A 64 -2.63 -10.19 4.63
CA PRO A 64 -2.85 -8.78 4.28
C PRO A 64 -2.80 -7.80 5.44
N GLU A 65 -3.38 -8.18 6.59
CA GLU A 65 -3.38 -7.29 7.76
C GLU A 65 -1.97 -7.10 8.31
N LEU A 66 -1.18 -8.18 8.33
CA LEU A 66 0.22 -8.09 8.75
C LEU A 66 1.02 -7.20 7.81
N ALA A 67 0.85 -7.40 6.50
CA ALA A 67 1.55 -6.58 5.50
C ALA A 67 1.20 -5.10 5.66
N LEU A 68 -0.07 -4.78 5.84
CA LEU A 68 -0.51 -3.40 5.99
C LEU A 68 -0.03 -2.81 7.33
N SER A 69 -0.05 -3.60 8.41
CA SER A 69 0.46 -3.18 9.71
C SER A 69 1.95 -2.80 9.62
N GLU A 70 2.75 -3.60 8.91
CA GLU A 70 4.17 -3.30 8.71
C GLU A 70 4.36 -2.02 7.87
N ALA A 71 3.51 -1.83 6.85
CA ALA A 71 3.54 -0.60 6.06
C ALA A 71 3.20 0.63 6.90
N ASN A 72 2.21 0.50 7.80
CA ASN A 72 1.83 1.58 8.71
C ASN A 72 2.99 1.95 9.64
N LYS A 73 3.65 0.96 10.23
CA LYS A 73 4.80 1.19 11.13
C LYS A 73 5.94 1.87 10.39
N LYS A 74 6.22 1.43 9.18
CA LYS A 74 7.27 2.01 8.34
C LYS A 74 6.95 3.48 8.03
N PHE A 75 5.72 3.79 7.68
CA PHE A 75 5.31 5.15 7.39
C PHE A 75 5.46 6.05 8.62
N VAL A 76 4.98 5.60 9.77
CA VAL A 76 5.09 6.37 11.03
C VAL A 76 6.55 6.66 11.35
N ARG A 77 7.42 5.65 11.25
CA ARG A 77 8.85 5.82 11.51
C ARG A 77 9.48 6.86 10.59
N ARG A 78 9.21 6.76 9.29
CA ARG A 78 9.77 7.69 8.30
C ARG A 78 9.19 9.09 8.44
N PHE A 79 7.89 9.19 8.66
CA PHE A 79 7.23 10.49 8.84
C PHE A 79 7.77 11.19 10.10
N THR A 80 7.97 10.46 11.19
CA THR A 80 8.57 11.02 12.40
C THR A 80 9.97 11.55 12.14
N ALA A 81 10.77 10.83 11.35
CA ALA A 81 12.11 11.29 10.97
C ALA A 81 12.04 12.57 10.13
N VAL A 82 11.06 12.67 9.22
CA VAL A 82 10.85 13.89 8.43
C VAL A 82 10.46 15.06 9.34
N GLU A 83 9.54 14.84 10.27
CA GLU A 83 9.13 15.88 11.22
C GLU A 83 10.31 16.39 12.03
N ASN A 84 11.15 15.49 12.52
CA ASN A 84 12.34 15.87 13.30
C ASN A 84 13.34 16.67 12.46
N ALA A 85 13.55 16.28 11.20
CA ALA A 85 14.44 17.01 10.30
C ALA A 85 13.94 18.43 10.01
N VAL A 86 12.63 18.60 9.82
CA VAL A 86 12.02 19.91 9.59
C VAL A 86 12.16 20.78 10.82
N LYS A 87 11.90 20.26 12.01
CA LYS A 87 12.06 20.99 13.28
C LYS A 87 13.50 21.43 13.49
N ALA A 88 14.47 20.56 13.18
CA ALA A 88 15.87 20.86 13.31
C ALA A 88 16.30 22.01 12.40
N SER A 89 15.62 22.22 11.28
CA SER A 89 15.88 23.33 10.36
C SER A 89 15.20 24.65 10.79
N GLY A 90 14.39 24.60 11.87
CA GLY A 90 13.68 25.78 12.38
C GLY A 90 12.38 26.10 11.65
N LYS A 91 11.91 25.21 10.80
CA LYS A 91 10.66 25.37 10.04
C LYS A 91 9.54 24.52 10.61
N ASP A 92 8.29 24.86 10.27
CA ASP A 92 7.12 24.02 10.47
C ASP A 92 6.83 23.24 9.19
N MET A 93 6.27 22.04 9.34
CA MET A 93 5.93 21.18 8.19
C MET A 93 5.01 21.89 7.18
N LYS A 94 4.03 22.64 7.68
CA LYS A 94 3.06 23.36 6.84
C LYS A 94 3.69 24.49 6.02
N ASP A 95 4.87 24.95 6.40
CA ASP A 95 5.60 26.00 5.69
C ASP A 95 6.56 25.43 4.63
N CYS A 96 6.67 24.11 4.54
CA CYS A 96 7.48 23.42 3.55
C CYS A 96 6.65 23.10 2.30
N SER A 97 7.28 23.19 1.13
CA SER A 97 6.64 22.70 -0.10
C SER A 97 6.63 21.18 -0.12
N LEU A 98 5.77 20.60 -0.93
CA LEU A 98 5.75 19.15 -1.13
C LEU A 98 7.10 18.64 -1.65
N ASP A 99 7.73 19.39 -2.56
CA ASP A 99 9.05 19.02 -3.09
C ASP A 99 10.12 18.99 -2.00
N GLU A 100 10.11 19.95 -1.07
CA GLU A 100 11.02 19.97 0.07
C GLU A 100 10.81 18.76 0.96
N LEU A 101 9.55 18.43 1.26
CA LEU A 101 9.20 17.27 2.10
C LEU A 101 9.59 15.96 1.42
N ASP A 102 9.37 15.84 0.12
CA ASP A 102 9.78 14.66 -0.64
C ASP A 102 11.28 14.46 -0.64
N ALA A 103 12.06 15.54 -0.76
CA ALA A 103 13.53 15.48 -0.70
C ALA A 103 14.00 14.95 0.66
N ILE A 104 13.38 15.40 1.74
CA ILE A 104 13.70 14.93 3.10
C ILE A 104 13.30 13.45 3.24
N TRP A 105 12.12 13.09 2.76
CA TRP A 105 11.64 11.72 2.78
C TRP A 105 12.61 10.77 2.07
N ASN A 106 13.09 11.16 0.90
CA ASN A 106 14.03 10.35 0.13
C ASN A 106 15.37 10.18 0.86
N ARG A 107 15.84 11.22 1.56
CA ARG A 107 17.05 11.12 2.39
C ARG A 107 16.86 10.17 3.56
N VAL A 108 15.68 10.18 4.20
CA VAL A 108 15.34 9.26 5.28
C VAL A 108 15.39 7.81 4.77
N LYS A 109 14.81 7.56 3.60
CA LYS A 109 14.84 6.23 2.98
C LYS A 109 16.26 5.76 2.69
N GLN A 110 17.11 6.65 2.19
CA GLN A 110 18.51 6.34 1.89
C GLN A 110 19.30 6.01 3.16
N GLN A 111 19.09 6.74 4.23
CA GLN A 111 19.74 6.49 5.52
C GLN A 111 19.34 5.13 6.07
N GLU A 112 18.09 4.73 5.93
CA GLU A 112 17.62 3.42 6.34
C GLU A 112 18.37 2.31 5.57
N LYS A 113 18.54 2.47 4.26
CA LYS A 113 19.26 1.50 3.44
C LYS A 113 20.72 1.38 3.84
N GLN A 114 21.38 2.49 4.17
CA GLN A 114 22.78 2.48 4.63
C GLN A 114 22.90 1.77 5.96
N ASN A 115 21.96 2.00 6.88
CA ASN A 115 21.96 1.35 8.19
C ASN A 115 21.75 -0.16 8.07
N ASP A 116 20.91 -0.60 7.13
CA ASP A 116 20.63 -2.02 6.90
C ASP A 116 21.86 -2.76 6.35
N LYS A 117 22.79 -2.06 5.69
CA LYS A 117 24.03 -2.65 5.15
C LYS A 117 25.14 -2.81 6.17
N GLN A 118 24.95 -2.24 7.34
CA GLN A 118 25.91 -2.36 8.46
C GLN A 118 25.52 -3.50 9.38
#